data_377e500a9bb68b403499d23cacd09901
#
_entry.id   377e500a9bb68b403499d23cacd09901
#
_cell.length_a   1.000
_cell.length_b   1.000
_cell.length_c   1.000
_cell.angle_alpha   90.00
_cell.angle_beta   90.00
_cell.angle_gamma   90.00
#
_symmetry.space_group_name_H-M   'P 1'
#
loop_
_entity.id
_entity.type
_entity.pdbx_description
1 polymer ?
#
loop_
_entity_poly.entity_id
_entity_poly.type
_entity_poly.pdbx_seq_one_letter_code
_entity_poly.pdbx_strand_id
1 'polypeptide(L)'
;MLQLLAKLSERFPELQYAAGEQFCWSPESGEIVYKQSADGQHAIWSLLHETGHALLCHQSYGADFELLQMEIAAWERARLLAADFTVEIDEDHIQDCLDTYRDWLYQRSLCPNCGAQCMQEADFQHYRCYNCHAVWRVSRSRFARTYRSRKSGLPATIFHLQQ
;
A
#
# COMPACT_ATOMS: atom_id res chain seq x y z
N MET A 1 -13.76 16.96 11.41
CA MET A 1 -13.12 15.66 11.75
C MET A 1 -13.57 15.10 13.11
N LEU A 2 -13.50 15.83 14.25
CA LEU A 2 -13.81 15.31 15.60
C LEU A 2 -15.23 14.74 15.78
N GLN A 3 -16.23 15.32 15.08
CA GLN A 3 -17.61 14.79 15.10
C GLN A 3 -17.69 13.41 14.43
N LEU A 4 -16.96 13.20 13.34
CA LEU A 4 -16.89 11.90 12.68
C LEU A 4 -16.18 10.88 13.56
N LEU A 5 -15.06 11.27 14.19
CA LEU A 5 -14.34 10.42 15.13
C LEU A 5 -15.25 9.91 16.26
N ALA A 6 -16.03 10.80 16.87
CA ALA A 6 -17.00 10.41 17.91
C ALA A 6 -18.04 9.38 17.40
N LYS A 7 -18.59 9.61 16.20
CA LYS A 7 -19.55 8.69 15.58
C LYS A 7 -18.91 7.33 15.24
N LEU A 8 -17.68 7.32 14.75
CA LEU A 8 -16.93 6.10 14.47
C LEU A 8 -16.66 5.29 15.74
N SER A 9 -16.23 5.97 16.82
CA SER A 9 -16.01 5.32 18.13
C SER A 9 -17.30 4.77 18.74
N GLU A 10 -18.44 5.41 18.53
CA GLU A 10 -19.74 4.89 18.96
C GLU A 10 -20.17 3.68 18.12
N ARG A 11 -19.95 3.74 16.80
CA ARG A 11 -20.38 2.69 15.86
C ARG A 11 -19.51 1.44 15.94
N PHE A 12 -18.19 1.61 16.25
CA PHE A 12 -17.19 0.56 16.32
C PHE A 12 -16.42 0.65 17.65
N PRO A 13 -17.06 0.29 18.78
CA PRO A 13 -16.45 0.44 20.11
C PRO A 13 -15.21 -0.46 20.33
N GLU A 14 -15.01 -1.46 19.46
CA GLU A 14 -13.84 -2.33 19.46
C GLU A 14 -12.59 -1.68 18.86
N LEU A 15 -12.75 -0.59 18.08
CA LEU A 15 -11.64 0.12 17.46
C LEU A 15 -11.08 1.18 18.40
N GLN A 16 -9.76 1.24 18.47
CA GLN A 16 -9.04 2.24 19.26
C GLN A 16 -8.51 3.37 18.40
N TYR A 17 -8.78 4.60 18.79
CA TYR A 17 -8.31 5.80 18.11
C TYR A 17 -7.33 6.56 18.98
N ALA A 18 -6.13 6.82 18.46
CA ALA A 18 -5.06 7.53 19.16
C ALA A 18 -4.65 8.81 18.40
N ALA A 19 -4.43 9.89 19.14
CA ALA A 19 -3.90 11.11 18.53
C ALA A 19 -2.40 10.96 18.23
N GLY A 20 -1.95 11.43 17.06
CA GLY A 20 -0.55 11.37 16.62
C GLY A 20 -0.23 12.43 15.57
N GLU A 21 0.90 12.25 14.89
CA GLU A 21 1.41 13.20 13.90
C GLU A 21 0.96 12.92 12.46
N GLN A 22 0.41 11.74 12.21
CA GLN A 22 -0.04 11.30 10.89
C GLN A 22 -1.29 10.43 11.00
N PHE A 23 -1.93 10.15 9.87
CA PHE A 23 -2.97 9.12 9.79
C PHE A 23 -2.32 7.78 9.47
N CYS A 24 -2.59 6.76 10.26
CA CYS A 24 -2.20 5.38 9.94
C CYS A 24 -2.94 4.36 10.80
N TRP A 25 -3.24 3.21 10.22
CA TRP A 25 -3.58 2.00 10.94
C TRP A 25 -2.29 1.32 11.44
N SER A 26 -2.23 0.98 12.70
CA SER A 26 -1.14 0.25 13.32
C SER A 26 -1.61 -1.15 13.73
N PRO A 27 -1.34 -2.19 12.94
CA PRO A 27 -1.76 -3.55 13.29
C PRO A 27 -1.05 -4.11 14.52
N GLU A 28 0.12 -3.60 14.86
CA GLU A 28 0.87 -4.03 16.05
C GLU A 28 0.21 -3.56 17.36
N SER A 29 -0.25 -2.30 17.39
CA SER A 29 -0.95 -1.75 18.57
C SER A 29 -2.46 -1.94 18.50
N GLY A 30 -3.02 -2.23 17.32
CA GLY A 30 -4.46 -2.29 17.10
C GLY A 30 -5.13 -0.92 17.11
N GLU A 31 -4.38 0.15 16.79
CA GLU A 31 -4.83 1.53 16.89
C GLU A 31 -4.90 2.22 15.53
N ILE A 32 -5.92 3.04 15.36
CA ILE A 32 -6.04 4.00 14.28
C ILE A 32 -5.48 5.33 14.79
N VAL A 33 -4.30 5.69 14.28
CA VAL A 33 -3.66 6.97 14.62
C VAL A 33 -4.25 8.05 13.72
N TYR A 34 -4.62 9.19 14.31
CA TYR A 34 -5.13 10.34 13.59
C TYR A 34 -4.39 11.62 13.97
N LYS A 35 -4.22 12.51 13.00
CA LYS A 35 -3.57 13.80 13.21
C LYS A 35 -4.56 14.79 13.79
N GLN A 36 -4.43 15.11 15.09
CA GLN A 36 -5.37 15.97 15.83
C GLN A 36 -5.46 17.40 15.26
N SER A 37 -4.34 17.93 14.75
CA SER A 37 -4.28 19.26 14.13
C SER A 37 -4.83 19.31 12.71
N ALA A 38 -5.14 18.17 12.09
CA ALA A 38 -5.68 18.13 10.73
C ALA A 38 -7.19 18.41 10.72
N ASP A 39 -7.61 19.21 9.75
CA ASP A 39 -9.01 19.55 9.53
C ASP A 39 -9.33 19.55 8.04
N GLY A 40 -10.63 19.67 7.72
CA GLY A 40 -11.12 19.65 6.34
C GLY A 40 -11.41 18.26 5.79
N GLN A 41 -11.76 18.21 4.50
CA GLN A 41 -12.24 16.99 3.85
C GLN A 41 -11.18 15.89 3.78
N HIS A 42 -9.93 16.22 3.45
CA HIS A 42 -8.86 15.24 3.36
C HIS A 42 -8.59 14.54 4.69
N ALA A 43 -8.69 15.26 5.83
CA ALA A 43 -8.54 14.66 7.14
C ALA A 43 -9.68 13.67 7.45
N ILE A 44 -10.91 13.99 7.02
CA ILE A 44 -12.08 13.11 7.13
C ILE A 44 -11.88 11.84 6.28
N TRP A 45 -11.43 12.00 5.04
CA TRP A 45 -11.19 10.88 4.12
C TRP A 45 -10.07 9.96 4.61
N SER A 46 -8.97 10.56 5.11
CA SER A 46 -7.87 9.78 5.71
C SER A 46 -8.33 8.98 6.91
N LEU A 47 -9.13 9.58 7.81
CA LEU A 47 -9.67 8.87 8.96
C LEU A 47 -10.56 7.69 8.56
N LEU A 48 -11.42 7.86 7.54
CA LEU A 48 -12.26 6.78 7.00
C LEU A 48 -11.42 5.67 6.37
N HIS A 49 -10.34 6.04 5.66
CA HIS A 49 -9.41 5.10 5.03
C HIS A 49 -8.68 4.24 6.07
N GLU A 50 -8.11 4.85 7.11
CA GLU A 50 -7.43 4.11 8.18
C GLU A 50 -8.42 3.24 8.99
N THR A 51 -9.65 3.72 9.17
CA THR A 51 -10.74 2.90 9.73
C THR A 51 -11.06 1.72 8.82
N GLY A 52 -11.00 1.90 7.50
CA GLY A 52 -11.14 0.83 6.52
C GLY A 52 -10.08 -0.27 6.70
N HIS A 53 -8.81 0.11 6.84
CA HIS A 53 -7.73 -0.84 7.14
C HIS A 53 -7.98 -1.62 8.43
N ALA A 54 -8.38 -0.94 9.49
CA ALA A 54 -8.66 -1.57 10.78
C ALA A 54 -9.81 -2.58 10.70
N LEU A 55 -10.93 -2.23 10.06
CA LEU A 55 -12.10 -3.10 9.89
C LEU A 55 -11.82 -4.32 9.01
N LEU A 56 -10.87 -4.21 8.08
CA LEU A 56 -10.39 -5.31 7.25
C LEU A 56 -9.27 -6.12 7.93
N CYS A 57 -8.88 -5.73 9.14
CA CYS A 57 -7.80 -6.36 9.90
C CYS A 57 -6.50 -6.47 9.09
N HIS A 58 -6.17 -5.45 8.29
CA HIS A 58 -4.97 -5.46 7.47
C HIS A 58 -3.72 -5.59 8.33
N GLN A 59 -2.86 -6.53 7.95
CA GLN A 59 -1.58 -6.81 8.59
C GLN A 59 -0.42 -6.44 7.66
N SER A 60 0.77 -6.97 7.91
CA SER A 60 1.89 -6.85 6.97
C SER A 60 1.62 -7.64 5.68
N TYR A 61 2.13 -7.15 4.56
CA TYR A 61 2.06 -7.82 3.26
C TYR A 61 3.35 -8.63 2.97
N GLY A 62 3.21 -9.71 2.21
CA GLY A 62 4.33 -10.51 1.72
C GLY A 62 4.81 -10.01 0.36
N ALA A 63 3.93 -10.06 -0.63
CA ALA A 63 4.23 -9.59 -1.99
C ALA A 63 3.91 -8.10 -2.16
N ASP A 64 4.72 -7.40 -2.96
CA ASP A 64 4.55 -5.97 -3.20
C ASP A 64 3.17 -5.61 -3.78
N PHE A 65 2.57 -6.47 -4.61
CA PHE A 65 1.23 -6.23 -5.15
C PHE A 65 0.11 -6.35 -4.09
N GLU A 66 0.33 -7.12 -3.02
CA GLU A 66 -0.64 -7.24 -1.93
C GLU A 66 -0.85 -5.90 -1.23
N LEU A 67 0.21 -5.09 -1.11
CA LEU A 67 0.06 -3.74 -0.56
C LEU A 67 -0.94 -2.92 -1.38
N LEU A 68 -0.82 -2.89 -2.71
CA LEU A 68 -1.78 -2.18 -3.57
C LEU A 68 -3.20 -2.75 -3.41
N GLN A 69 -3.36 -4.07 -3.29
CA GLN A 69 -4.68 -4.68 -3.05
C GLN A 69 -5.27 -4.27 -1.70
N MET A 70 -4.45 -4.21 -0.65
CA MET A 70 -4.89 -3.74 0.68
C MET A 70 -5.35 -2.28 0.63
N GLU A 71 -4.64 -1.42 -0.08
CA GLU A 71 -5.01 -0.01 -0.24
C GLU A 71 -6.33 0.15 -1.02
N ILE A 72 -6.50 -0.61 -2.11
CA ILE A 72 -7.76 -0.62 -2.87
C ILE A 72 -8.92 -1.05 -1.96
N ALA A 73 -8.76 -2.15 -1.22
CA ALA A 73 -9.80 -2.66 -0.32
C ALA A 73 -10.13 -1.66 0.80
N ALA A 74 -9.11 -0.98 1.36
CA ALA A 74 -9.32 0.05 2.39
C ALA A 74 -10.10 1.25 1.85
N TRP A 75 -9.82 1.72 0.62
CA TRP A 75 -10.60 2.77 -0.02
C TRP A 75 -12.04 2.33 -0.35
N GLU A 76 -12.24 1.09 -0.81
CA GLU A 76 -13.58 0.54 -1.00
C GLU A 76 -14.37 0.51 0.32
N ARG A 77 -13.73 0.09 1.40
CA ARG A 77 -14.34 0.11 2.73
C ARG A 77 -14.64 1.53 3.21
N ALA A 78 -13.72 2.48 2.95
CA ALA A 78 -13.91 3.89 3.27
C ALA A 78 -15.13 4.50 2.54
N ARG A 79 -15.38 4.14 1.27
CA ARG A 79 -16.58 4.57 0.53
C ARG A 79 -17.86 4.09 1.20
N LEU A 80 -17.91 2.84 1.67
CA LEU A 80 -19.06 2.30 2.38
C LEU A 80 -19.30 3.06 3.69
N LEU A 81 -18.23 3.31 4.46
CA LEU A 81 -18.30 4.12 5.68
C LEU A 81 -18.76 5.55 5.38
N ALA A 82 -18.22 6.17 4.34
CA ALA A 82 -18.59 7.52 3.93
C ALA A 82 -20.11 7.64 3.65
N ALA A 83 -20.69 6.65 2.97
CA ALA A 83 -22.14 6.59 2.72
C ALA A 83 -22.93 6.49 4.04
N ASP A 84 -22.49 5.67 5.00
CA ASP A 84 -23.14 5.51 6.31
C ASP A 84 -23.12 6.82 7.12
N PHE A 85 -22.07 7.63 6.97
CA PHE A 85 -21.92 8.89 7.71
C PHE A 85 -22.27 10.14 6.89
N THR A 86 -22.83 9.99 5.69
CA THR A 86 -23.20 11.08 4.78
C THR A 86 -21.99 11.98 4.45
N VAL A 87 -20.86 11.35 4.20
CA VAL A 87 -19.62 11.97 3.71
C VAL A 87 -19.47 11.64 2.24
N GLU A 88 -19.10 12.61 1.43
CA GLU A 88 -18.73 12.39 0.04
C GLU A 88 -17.19 12.35 -0.07
N ILE A 89 -16.65 11.28 -0.65
CA ILE A 89 -15.22 11.18 -0.96
C ILE A 89 -15.04 11.44 -2.44
N ASP A 90 -14.10 12.33 -2.78
CA ASP A 90 -13.74 12.61 -4.15
C ASP A 90 -13.02 11.41 -4.77
N GLU A 91 -13.53 10.92 -5.89
CA GLU A 91 -12.95 9.76 -6.59
C GLU A 91 -11.55 10.08 -7.14
N ASP A 92 -11.32 11.30 -7.63
CA ASP A 92 -10.01 11.72 -8.12
C ASP A 92 -8.97 11.66 -6.99
N HIS A 93 -9.35 12.07 -5.76
CA HIS A 93 -8.48 11.93 -4.60
C HIS A 93 -8.11 10.47 -4.30
N ILE A 94 -9.08 9.56 -4.39
CA ILE A 94 -8.81 8.11 -4.20
C ILE A 94 -7.83 7.62 -5.26
N GLN A 95 -8.05 7.98 -6.53
CA GLN A 95 -7.18 7.55 -7.61
C GLN A 95 -5.76 8.14 -7.47
N ASP A 96 -5.62 9.41 -7.10
CA ASP A 96 -4.34 10.05 -6.82
C ASP A 96 -3.57 9.31 -5.70
N CYS A 97 -4.26 8.93 -4.63
CA CYS A 97 -3.67 8.13 -3.56
C CYS A 97 -3.21 6.75 -4.08
N LEU A 98 -4.06 6.04 -4.83
CA LEU A 98 -3.75 4.72 -5.38
C LEU A 98 -2.63 4.77 -6.43
N ASP A 99 -2.53 5.85 -7.20
CA ASP A 99 -1.45 6.03 -8.20
C ASP A 99 -0.08 6.09 -7.54
N THR A 100 0.03 6.62 -6.32
CA THR A 100 1.29 6.57 -5.57
C THR A 100 1.78 5.14 -5.34
N TYR A 101 0.87 4.18 -5.13
CA TYR A 101 1.18 2.76 -4.93
C TYR A 101 1.42 2.04 -6.27
N ARG A 102 0.66 2.38 -7.31
CA ARG A 102 0.85 1.87 -8.67
C ARG A 102 2.23 2.25 -9.21
N ASP A 103 2.62 3.51 -9.07
CA ASP A 103 3.93 4.03 -9.46
C ASP A 103 5.06 3.37 -8.66
N TRP A 104 4.86 3.21 -7.34
CA TRP A 104 5.81 2.51 -6.49
C TRP A 104 6.02 1.06 -6.96
N LEU A 105 4.94 0.31 -7.21
CA LEU A 105 5.00 -1.06 -7.70
C LEU A 105 5.64 -1.14 -9.09
N TYR A 106 5.25 -0.23 -9.99
CA TYR A 106 5.82 -0.13 -11.33
C TYR A 106 7.34 0.07 -11.28
N GLN A 107 7.81 1.05 -10.51
CA GLN A 107 9.24 1.34 -10.39
C GLN A 107 10.04 0.17 -9.82
N ARG A 108 9.48 -0.61 -8.93
CA ARG A 108 10.13 -1.78 -8.33
C ARG A 108 10.25 -2.94 -9.31
N SER A 109 9.23 -3.14 -10.13
CA SER A 109 9.13 -4.23 -11.10
C SER A 109 9.93 -4.03 -12.39
N LEU A 110 10.44 -2.80 -12.66
CA LEU A 110 11.25 -2.54 -13.84
C LEU A 110 12.62 -3.21 -13.76
N CYS A 111 12.94 -4.02 -14.78
CA CYS A 111 14.26 -4.63 -14.91
C CYS A 111 15.37 -3.58 -15.07
N PRO A 112 16.41 -3.60 -14.22
CA PRO A 112 17.50 -2.62 -14.29
C PRO A 112 18.39 -2.79 -15.53
N ASN A 113 18.25 -3.89 -16.29
CA ASN A 113 19.05 -4.16 -17.49
C ASN A 113 18.32 -3.80 -18.79
N CYS A 114 17.07 -4.22 -18.92
CA CYS A 114 16.36 -4.10 -20.20
C CYS A 114 15.03 -3.34 -20.10
N GLY A 115 14.67 -2.82 -18.91
CA GLY A 115 13.45 -2.04 -18.71
C GLY A 115 12.15 -2.84 -18.78
N ALA A 116 12.19 -4.16 -18.98
CA ALA A 116 10.99 -4.99 -18.98
C ALA A 116 10.36 -5.00 -17.59
N GLN A 117 9.03 -4.97 -17.53
CA GLN A 117 8.29 -5.11 -16.28
C GLN A 117 8.26 -6.59 -15.87
N CYS A 118 8.50 -6.86 -14.61
CA CYS A 118 8.74 -8.21 -14.11
C CYS A 118 7.92 -8.50 -12.86
N MET A 119 7.80 -9.77 -12.53
CA MET A 119 7.12 -10.22 -11.32
C MET A 119 8.11 -10.44 -10.18
N GLN A 120 7.64 -10.23 -8.96
CA GLN A 120 8.33 -10.61 -7.74
C GLN A 120 8.38 -12.14 -7.63
N GLU A 121 9.49 -12.70 -7.17
CA GLU A 121 9.63 -14.13 -6.94
C GLU A 121 8.88 -14.58 -5.67
N ALA A 122 8.70 -15.89 -5.52
CA ALA A 122 7.98 -16.48 -4.39
C ALA A 122 8.63 -16.24 -3.02
N ASP A 123 9.88 -15.77 -2.98
CA ASP A 123 10.57 -15.37 -1.75
C ASP A 123 10.18 -13.96 -1.27
N PHE A 124 9.36 -13.24 -2.03
CA PHE A 124 8.92 -11.86 -1.79
C PHE A 124 10.06 -10.84 -1.57
N GLN A 125 11.28 -11.18 -1.96
CA GLN A 125 12.46 -10.32 -1.79
C GLN A 125 13.12 -9.96 -3.11
N HIS A 126 12.95 -10.78 -4.12
CA HIS A 126 13.61 -10.63 -5.41
C HIS A 126 12.60 -10.48 -6.54
N TYR A 127 13.04 -9.77 -7.56
CA TYR A 127 12.40 -9.72 -8.87
C TYR A 127 13.27 -10.45 -9.88
N ARG A 128 12.65 -11.12 -10.85
CA ARG A 128 13.35 -11.80 -11.95
C ARG A 128 12.83 -11.34 -13.29
N CYS A 129 13.75 -10.98 -14.17
CA CYS A 129 13.44 -10.69 -15.56
C CYS A 129 13.52 -11.97 -16.40
N TYR A 130 12.41 -12.40 -16.97
CA TYR A 130 12.37 -13.54 -17.87
C TYR A 130 12.87 -13.22 -19.28
N ASN A 131 13.10 -11.92 -19.61
CA ASN A 131 13.66 -11.49 -20.88
C ASN A 131 15.22 -11.53 -20.89
N CYS A 132 15.86 -11.04 -19.83
CA CYS A 132 17.32 -10.97 -19.77
C CYS A 132 17.94 -11.67 -18.55
N HIS A 133 17.15 -12.42 -17.82
CA HIS A 133 17.51 -13.24 -16.66
C HIS A 133 18.14 -12.47 -15.48
N ALA A 134 18.06 -11.13 -15.47
CA ALA A 134 18.49 -10.33 -14.33
C ALA A 134 17.64 -10.63 -13.08
N VAL A 135 18.32 -10.72 -11.93
CA VAL A 135 17.67 -10.82 -10.61
C VAL A 135 18.11 -9.65 -9.76
N TRP A 136 17.18 -9.00 -9.08
CA TRP A 136 17.48 -7.86 -8.20
C TRP A 136 16.60 -7.81 -6.97
N ARG A 137 17.10 -7.13 -5.95
CA ARG A 137 16.32 -6.69 -4.78
C ARG A 137 16.02 -5.22 -4.89
N VAL A 138 14.97 -4.82 -4.22
CA VAL A 138 14.58 -3.41 -4.06
C VAL A 138 14.51 -3.04 -2.58
N SER A 139 14.68 -1.76 -2.28
CA SER A 139 14.50 -1.25 -0.91
C SER A 139 13.08 -1.51 -0.42
N ARG A 140 12.90 -1.78 0.87
CA ARG A 140 11.58 -1.96 1.47
C ARG A 140 10.81 -0.66 1.62
N SER A 141 11.51 0.47 1.72
CA SER A 141 10.88 1.77 1.94
C SER A 141 10.08 2.22 0.73
N ARG A 142 8.83 2.64 0.98
CA ARG A 142 7.96 3.27 0.00
C ARG A 142 8.29 4.75 -0.23
N PHE A 143 8.78 5.43 0.80
CA PHE A 143 9.03 6.87 0.81
C PHE A 143 10.45 7.27 0.41
N ALA A 144 11.32 6.29 0.17
CA ALA A 144 12.67 6.52 -0.30
C ALA A 144 12.79 6.15 -1.79
N ARG A 145 13.78 6.76 -2.48
CA ARG A 145 14.10 6.39 -3.85
C ARG A 145 14.29 4.88 -3.96
N THR A 146 13.64 4.26 -4.94
CA THR A 146 13.77 2.83 -5.19
C THR A 146 15.21 2.46 -5.52
N TYR A 147 15.86 1.73 -4.64
CA TYR A 147 17.17 1.16 -4.86
C TYR A 147 17.04 -0.27 -5.38
N ARG A 148 17.70 -0.54 -6.50
CA ARG A 148 17.77 -1.87 -7.10
C ARG A 148 19.20 -2.37 -7.03
N SER A 149 19.48 -3.39 -6.23
CA SER A 149 20.78 -4.05 -6.19
C SER A 149 20.73 -5.36 -6.96
N ARG A 150 21.62 -5.50 -7.94
CA ARG A 150 21.76 -6.75 -8.69
C ARG A 150 22.37 -7.83 -7.81
N LYS A 151 21.88 -9.06 -7.94
CA LYS A 151 22.57 -10.22 -7.43
C LYS A 151 23.72 -10.52 -8.39
N SER A 152 24.96 -10.27 -7.99
CA SER A 152 26.13 -10.65 -8.76
C SER A 152 26.26 -12.19 -8.76
N GLY A 153 26.25 -12.78 -9.95
CA GLY A 153 26.71 -14.16 -10.15
C GLY A 153 25.63 -15.24 -10.18
N LEU A 154 24.79 -15.24 -11.24
CA LEU A 154 24.33 -16.49 -11.83
C LEU A 154 24.75 -16.47 -13.31
N PRO A 155 25.53 -17.48 -13.79
CA PRO A 155 25.80 -17.61 -15.20
C PRO A 155 24.48 -17.80 -15.94
N ALA A 156 24.34 -17.15 -17.09
CA ALA A 156 23.23 -17.40 -18.01
C ALA A 156 23.28 -18.89 -18.41
N THR A 157 22.34 -19.67 -17.87
CA THR A 157 22.14 -21.03 -18.37
C THR A 157 21.44 -20.87 -19.72
N ILE A 158 22.21 -20.96 -20.80
CA ILE A 158 21.69 -20.99 -22.16
C ILE A 158 20.99 -22.34 -22.33
N PHE A 159 19.66 -22.33 -22.33
CA PHE A 159 18.91 -23.48 -22.80
C PHE A 159 19.03 -23.52 -24.32
N HIS A 160 19.92 -24.38 -24.83
CA HIS A 160 19.86 -24.80 -26.23
C HIS A 160 18.59 -25.62 -26.42
N LEU A 161 17.57 -25.02 -27.02
CA LEU A 161 16.50 -25.78 -27.66
C LEU A 161 17.14 -26.54 -28.81
N GLN A 162 17.34 -27.85 -28.66
CA GLN A 162 17.62 -28.75 -29.77
C GLN A 162 16.34 -28.85 -30.61
N GLN A 163 16.47 -28.49 -31.87
CA GLN A 163 15.46 -28.72 -32.92
C GLN A 163 15.30 -30.21 -33.21
#